data_ca4d18a3660dd3b71c165227a0e91a0d
#
_entry.id   ca4d18a3660dd3b71c165227a0e91a0d
#
_cell.length_a   1.000
_cell.length_b   1.000
_cell.length_c   1.000
_cell.angle_alpha   90.00
_cell.angle_beta   90.00
_cell.angle_gamma   90.00
#
_symmetry.space_group_name_H-M   'P 1'
#
loop_
_entity.id
_entity.type
_entity.pdbx_description
1 polymer ?
#
loop_
_entity_poly.entity_id
_entity_poly.type
_entity_poly.pdbx_seq_one_letter_code
_entity_poly.pdbx_strand_id
1 'polypeptide(L)'
;MVHPWMQGTVIVAAEAEEEHVEEHVEEAAPAPAAPAPTMAAAEDIDPADYIKTSGASVTSITANSDDDTLVIGIDADDDGELSVTLDSKVIEAFDDGSYFVLVENEEVEFEQNGNKLTIPYEAGNEKIEIVGSHVVPEFGTIAMIILAVAIVSIIAITSKTRSTLIPKL
;
A
#
# COMPACT_ATOMS: atom_id res chain seq x y z
N MET A 1 17.73 -60.76 17.32
CA MET A 1 18.33 -59.51 17.78
C MET A 1 17.22 -58.61 18.21
N VAL A 2 17.08 -58.41 19.50
CA VAL A 2 15.98 -57.65 20.13
C VAL A 2 16.43 -56.25 20.44
N HIS A 3 15.66 -55.26 20.04
CA HIS A 3 15.90 -53.88 20.40
C HIS A 3 15.34 -53.58 21.79
N PRO A 4 16.10 -52.92 22.67
CA PRO A 4 15.60 -52.55 24.00
C PRO A 4 14.80 -51.25 23.96
N TRP A 5 13.76 -51.26 24.72
CA TRP A 5 12.79 -50.24 25.03
C TRP A 5 13.38 -49.06 25.78
N MET A 6 13.03 -47.87 25.39
CA MET A 6 13.19 -46.69 26.24
C MET A 6 11.87 -46.36 26.91
N GLN A 7 11.78 -46.63 28.20
CA GLN A 7 10.71 -46.17 29.07
C GLN A 7 11.04 -44.77 29.55
N GLY A 8 10.23 -43.80 29.19
CA GLY A 8 10.28 -42.47 29.79
C GLY A 8 9.34 -42.42 30.99
N THR A 9 9.91 -42.14 32.16
CA THR A 9 9.15 -41.94 33.40
C THR A 9 8.66 -40.52 33.47
N VAL A 10 7.32 -40.35 33.56
CA VAL A 10 6.68 -39.08 33.87
C VAL A 10 6.63 -38.94 35.38
N ILE A 11 7.28 -37.92 35.93
CA ILE A 11 7.18 -37.56 37.35
C ILE A 11 6.16 -36.41 37.43
N VAL A 12 5.02 -36.70 38.04
CA VAL A 12 4.07 -35.70 38.50
C VAL A 12 4.48 -35.33 39.92
N ALA A 13 4.89 -34.09 40.16
CA ALA A 13 5.04 -33.53 41.50
C ALA A 13 3.90 -32.58 41.76
N ALA A 14 3.18 -32.85 42.82
CA ALA A 14 2.07 -32.08 43.34
C ALA A 14 2.56 -30.93 44.23
N GLU A 15 1.75 -29.89 44.21
CA GLU A 15 1.45 -28.94 45.33
C GLU A 15 2.57 -28.45 46.25
N ALA A 16 2.76 -27.18 46.28
CA ALA A 16 2.69 -26.39 47.52
C ALA A 16 2.81 -24.88 47.31
N GLU A 17 1.88 -24.21 47.92
CA GLU A 17 1.96 -22.98 48.67
C GLU A 17 1.88 -21.63 47.89
N GLU A 18 0.74 -21.02 48.16
CA GLU A 18 0.40 -19.60 47.94
C GLU A 18 1.34 -18.69 48.77
N GLU A 19 2.24 -17.97 48.13
CA GLU A 19 2.76 -16.73 48.71
C GLU A 19 2.16 -15.52 48.00
N HIS A 20 1.38 -14.85 48.79
CA HIS A 20 0.81 -13.54 48.49
C HIS A 20 1.95 -12.51 48.43
N VAL A 21 2.42 -12.22 47.24
CA VAL A 21 3.28 -11.05 47.01
C VAL A 21 2.38 -9.94 46.50
N GLU A 22 2.15 -8.97 47.37
CA GLU A 22 1.58 -7.68 46.98
C GLU A 22 2.59 -6.98 46.05
N GLU A 23 2.36 -7.10 44.75
CA GLU A 23 3.13 -6.36 43.77
C GLU A 23 2.61 -4.94 43.69
N HIS A 24 3.40 -4.05 44.28
CA HIS A 24 3.29 -2.61 44.19
C HIS A 24 3.25 -2.27 42.67
N VAL A 25 2.08 -1.92 42.15
CA VAL A 25 1.95 -1.33 40.84
C VAL A 25 2.49 0.09 40.92
N GLU A 26 3.76 0.24 40.60
CA GLU A 26 4.37 1.54 40.31
C GLU A 26 3.77 2.01 38.98
N GLU A 27 2.89 3.00 39.07
CA GLU A 27 2.29 3.70 37.93
C GLU A 27 3.41 4.35 37.11
N ALA A 28 3.88 3.64 36.09
CA ALA A 28 4.84 4.16 35.14
C ALA A 28 4.17 5.33 34.40
N ALA A 29 4.73 6.52 34.60
CA ALA A 29 4.35 7.71 33.85
C ALA A 29 4.36 7.42 32.34
N PRO A 30 3.38 7.90 31.58
CA PRO A 30 3.32 7.65 30.13
C PRO A 30 4.59 8.22 29.48
N ALA A 31 5.30 7.35 28.77
CA ALA A 31 6.43 7.75 27.94
C ALA A 31 5.98 8.87 26.97
N PRO A 32 6.80 9.89 26.72
CA PRO A 32 6.46 10.94 25.77
C PRO A 32 6.16 10.29 24.42
N ALA A 33 4.98 10.58 23.89
CA ALA A 33 4.55 10.12 22.58
C ALA A 33 5.63 10.47 21.55
N ALA A 34 6.10 9.45 20.82
CA ALA A 34 6.96 9.67 19.67
C ALA A 34 6.28 10.69 18.73
N PRO A 35 7.03 11.64 18.14
CA PRO A 35 6.43 12.58 17.20
C PRO A 35 5.76 11.76 16.11
N ALA A 36 4.48 12.05 15.86
CA ALA A 36 3.75 11.46 14.75
C ALA A 36 4.57 11.69 13.47
N PRO A 37 4.68 10.69 12.57
CA PRO A 37 5.36 10.90 11.31
C PRO A 37 4.71 12.11 10.65
N THR A 38 5.52 13.12 10.35
CA THR A 38 5.09 14.26 9.55
C THR A 38 4.80 13.66 8.17
N MET A 39 3.54 13.44 7.85
CA MET A 39 3.14 13.11 6.50
C MET A 39 3.61 14.27 5.63
N ALA A 40 4.68 14.05 4.86
CA ALA A 40 4.99 14.92 3.74
C ALA A 40 3.70 15.01 2.92
N ALA A 41 3.31 16.22 2.54
CA ALA A 41 2.17 16.39 1.66
C ALA A 41 2.45 15.54 0.42
N ALA A 42 1.67 14.46 0.26
CA ALA A 42 1.77 13.62 -0.91
C ALA A 42 1.43 14.51 -2.10
N GLU A 43 2.38 14.67 -3.00
CA GLU A 43 2.14 15.34 -4.27
C GLU A 43 1.13 14.48 -5.03
N ASP A 44 0.12 15.13 -5.61
CA ASP A 44 -0.88 14.48 -6.45
C ASP A 44 -0.16 14.03 -7.74
N ILE A 45 0.23 12.76 -7.77
CA ILE A 45 0.97 12.18 -8.90
C ILE A 45 -0.04 11.41 -9.74
N ASP A 46 -0.25 11.88 -11.00
CA ASP A 46 -0.94 11.08 -12.01
C ASP A 46 0.08 10.10 -12.62
N PRO A 47 -0.09 8.78 -12.43
CA PRO A 47 0.84 7.79 -12.97
C PRO A 47 1.04 7.91 -14.48
N ALA A 48 0.01 8.31 -15.21
CA ALA A 48 0.07 8.46 -16.67
C ALA A 48 1.06 9.55 -17.13
N ASP A 49 1.38 10.53 -16.28
CA ASP A 49 2.36 11.58 -16.60
C ASP A 49 3.81 11.06 -16.56
N TYR A 50 4.06 10.02 -15.79
CA TYR A 50 5.40 9.49 -15.51
C TYR A 50 5.68 8.15 -16.21
N ILE A 51 4.64 7.37 -16.51
CA ILE A 51 4.76 6.06 -17.16
C ILE A 51 4.64 6.22 -18.66
N LYS A 52 5.65 5.72 -19.40
CA LYS A 52 5.66 5.73 -20.86
C LYS A 52 5.35 4.35 -21.38
N THR A 53 4.36 4.24 -22.24
CA THR A 53 3.93 2.99 -22.84
C THR A 53 4.03 3.07 -24.36
N SER A 54 4.26 1.92 -25.00
CA SER A 54 4.21 1.76 -26.45
C SER A 54 3.98 0.29 -26.82
N GLY A 55 3.37 0.05 -27.96
CA GLY A 55 3.15 -1.30 -28.49
C GLY A 55 1.74 -1.84 -28.29
N ALA A 56 0.94 -1.21 -27.39
CA ALA A 56 -0.45 -1.55 -27.19
C ALA A 56 -1.33 -0.29 -27.09
N SER A 57 -2.63 -0.46 -27.25
CA SER A 57 -3.62 0.58 -26.94
C SER A 57 -3.86 0.60 -25.43
N VAL A 58 -3.29 1.57 -24.73
CA VAL A 58 -3.47 1.74 -23.27
C VAL A 58 -4.72 2.55 -23.01
N THR A 59 -5.62 2.03 -22.19
CA THR A 59 -6.90 2.64 -21.83
C THR A 59 -6.85 3.36 -20.49
N SER A 60 -6.03 2.86 -19.54
CA SER A 60 -5.85 3.46 -18.21
C SER A 60 -4.51 3.08 -17.60
N ILE A 61 -4.00 3.92 -16.70
CA ILE A 61 -2.86 3.61 -15.83
C ILE A 61 -3.25 4.06 -14.44
N THR A 62 -3.28 3.15 -13.46
CA THR A 62 -3.72 3.42 -12.10
C THR A 62 -2.73 2.83 -11.10
N ALA A 63 -2.36 3.60 -10.09
CA ALA A 63 -1.50 3.18 -8.99
C ALA A 63 -2.35 2.67 -7.82
N ASN A 64 -2.17 1.41 -7.43
CA ASN A 64 -2.80 0.80 -6.26
C ASN A 64 -1.76 0.64 -5.15
N SER A 65 -1.81 1.51 -4.16
CA SER A 65 -0.87 1.49 -3.03
C SER A 65 -1.18 0.47 -1.95
N ASP A 66 -2.37 -0.13 -1.99
CA ASP A 66 -2.74 -1.17 -1.01
C ASP A 66 -2.04 -2.50 -1.32
N ASP A 67 -1.77 -2.75 -2.60
CA ASP A 67 -1.15 -3.96 -3.11
C ASP A 67 0.23 -3.70 -3.76
N ASP A 68 0.77 -2.47 -3.66
CA ASP A 68 2.01 -2.03 -4.30
C ASP A 68 2.07 -2.34 -5.80
N THR A 69 0.96 -2.11 -6.50
CA THR A 69 0.72 -2.53 -7.88
C THR A 69 0.37 -1.35 -8.79
N LEU A 70 1.02 -1.29 -9.95
CA LEU A 70 0.63 -0.43 -11.06
C LEU A 70 -0.25 -1.24 -12.02
N VAL A 71 -1.49 -0.82 -12.18
CA VAL A 71 -2.48 -1.46 -13.06
C VAL A 71 -2.56 -0.69 -14.37
N ILE A 72 -2.32 -1.37 -15.48
CA ILE A 72 -2.41 -0.83 -16.83
C ILE A 72 -3.55 -1.53 -17.57
N GLY A 73 -4.59 -0.77 -17.90
CA GLY A 73 -5.65 -1.24 -18.78
C GLY A 73 -5.19 -1.15 -20.24
N ILE A 74 -5.44 -2.20 -20.99
CA ILE A 74 -5.13 -2.27 -22.42
C ILE A 74 -6.37 -2.69 -23.20
N ASP A 75 -6.35 -2.41 -24.50
CA ASP A 75 -7.32 -2.92 -25.48
C ASP A 75 -6.50 -3.67 -26.55
N ALA A 76 -6.52 -5.01 -26.44
CA ALA A 76 -5.70 -5.90 -27.25
C ALA A 76 -6.56 -6.63 -28.28
N ASP A 77 -6.63 -6.09 -29.49
CA ASP A 77 -7.30 -6.74 -30.62
C ASP A 77 -6.49 -7.95 -31.16
N ASP A 78 -5.16 -7.90 -31.05
CA ASP A 78 -4.21 -8.91 -31.52
C ASP A 78 -3.16 -9.20 -30.45
N ASP A 79 -2.45 -10.33 -30.56
CA ASP A 79 -1.29 -10.63 -29.73
C ASP A 79 -0.17 -9.61 -29.97
N GLY A 80 0.55 -9.26 -28.90
CA GLY A 80 1.60 -8.26 -29.03
C GLY A 80 2.49 -8.14 -27.80
N GLU A 81 3.25 -7.05 -27.75
CA GLU A 81 4.14 -6.71 -26.64
C GLU A 81 3.90 -5.27 -26.21
N LEU A 82 3.68 -5.08 -24.91
CA LEU A 82 3.65 -3.76 -24.29
C LEU A 82 5.01 -3.40 -23.76
N SER A 83 5.62 -2.34 -24.28
CA SER A 83 6.81 -1.73 -23.67
C SER A 83 6.39 -0.67 -22.67
N VAL A 84 6.81 -0.83 -21.42
CA VAL A 84 6.54 0.12 -20.32
C VAL A 84 7.85 0.65 -19.79
N THR A 85 7.98 1.97 -19.65
CA THR A 85 9.09 2.58 -18.92
C THR A 85 8.56 3.14 -17.61
N LEU A 86 9.02 2.57 -16.51
CA LEU A 86 8.61 2.91 -15.16
C LEU A 86 9.40 4.11 -14.63
N ASP A 87 8.79 4.90 -13.76
CA ASP A 87 9.44 5.98 -13.01
C ASP A 87 9.34 5.68 -11.52
N SER A 88 10.46 5.81 -10.81
CA SER A 88 10.53 5.58 -9.36
C SER A 88 9.66 6.52 -8.53
N LYS A 89 9.14 7.58 -9.13
CA LYS A 89 8.14 8.43 -8.47
C LYS A 89 6.77 7.78 -8.38
N VAL A 90 6.49 6.76 -9.19
CA VAL A 90 5.22 6.05 -9.25
C VAL A 90 5.36 4.67 -8.63
N ILE A 91 6.37 3.91 -9.02
CA ILE A 91 6.60 2.54 -8.55
C ILE A 91 8.09 2.26 -8.37
N GLU A 92 8.46 1.65 -7.25
CA GLU A 92 9.82 1.23 -6.94
C GLU A 92 10.00 -0.27 -7.17
N ALA A 93 11.17 -0.66 -7.68
CA ALA A 93 11.57 -2.06 -7.81
C ALA A 93 11.79 -2.71 -6.45
N PHE A 94 11.79 -4.04 -6.39
CA PHE A 94 12.27 -4.78 -5.23
C PHE A 94 13.77 -4.55 -5.00
N ASP A 95 14.30 -4.99 -3.83
CA ASP A 95 15.70 -4.78 -3.44
C ASP A 95 16.72 -5.32 -4.42
N ASP A 96 16.36 -6.34 -5.20
CA ASP A 96 17.17 -6.93 -6.27
C ASP A 96 17.02 -6.23 -7.63
N GLY A 97 16.20 -5.19 -7.70
CA GLY A 97 15.91 -4.42 -8.90
C GLY A 97 14.86 -5.04 -9.82
N SER A 98 14.21 -6.12 -9.39
CA SER A 98 13.16 -6.80 -10.16
C SER A 98 11.77 -6.20 -9.95
N TYR A 99 10.84 -6.65 -10.80
CA TYR A 99 9.39 -6.46 -10.66
C TYR A 99 8.71 -7.81 -10.88
N PHE A 100 7.44 -7.94 -10.47
CA PHE A 100 6.58 -9.03 -10.93
C PHE A 100 5.54 -8.49 -11.89
N VAL A 101 5.19 -9.28 -12.89
CA VAL A 101 4.20 -8.89 -13.89
C VAL A 101 3.14 -9.97 -14.01
N LEU A 102 1.87 -9.53 -13.95
CA LEU A 102 0.72 -10.38 -14.19
C LEU A 102 -0.07 -9.82 -15.38
N VAL A 103 -0.54 -10.72 -16.24
CA VAL A 103 -1.53 -10.42 -17.28
C VAL A 103 -2.78 -11.22 -16.95
N GLU A 104 -3.93 -10.58 -16.85
CA GLU A 104 -5.19 -11.19 -16.39
C GLU A 104 -5.08 -11.97 -15.07
N ASN A 105 -4.25 -11.50 -14.12
CA ASN A 105 -3.94 -12.15 -12.84
C ASN A 105 -3.08 -13.43 -12.93
N GLU A 106 -2.49 -13.73 -14.08
CA GLU A 106 -1.53 -14.82 -14.26
C GLU A 106 -0.12 -14.24 -14.41
N GLU A 107 0.86 -14.83 -13.71
CA GLU A 107 2.26 -14.40 -13.81
C GLU A 107 2.81 -14.76 -15.20
N VAL A 108 3.44 -13.78 -15.84
CA VAL A 108 4.02 -13.94 -17.18
C VAL A 108 5.52 -13.67 -17.17
N GLU A 109 6.23 -14.34 -18.06
CA GLU A 109 7.64 -14.03 -18.34
C GLU A 109 7.71 -12.74 -19.18
N PHE A 110 8.62 -11.84 -18.82
CA PHE A 110 8.82 -10.56 -19.50
C PHE A 110 10.32 -10.24 -19.61
N GLU A 111 10.67 -9.31 -20.50
CA GLU A 111 12.03 -8.79 -20.58
C GLU A 111 12.15 -7.52 -19.77
N GLN A 112 13.19 -7.44 -18.91
CA GLN A 112 13.50 -6.26 -18.12
C GLN A 112 14.87 -5.69 -18.49
N ASN A 113 14.93 -4.38 -18.74
CA ASN A 113 16.16 -3.64 -18.95
C ASN A 113 16.15 -2.35 -18.10
N GLY A 114 16.68 -2.46 -16.88
CA GLY A 114 16.56 -1.40 -15.88
C GLY A 114 15.10 -1.14 -15.52
N ASN A 115 14.61 0.05 -15.78
CA ASN A 115 13.22 0.45 -15.53
C ASN A 115 12.31 0.28 -16.76
N LYS A 116 12.80 -0.32 -17.85
CA LYS A 116 11.99 -0.64 -19.02
C LYS A 116 11.63 -2.12 -19.00
N LEU A 117 10.32 -2.40 -19.10
CA LEU A 117 9.76 -3.74 -19.21
C LEU A 117 9.18 -3.94 -20.62
N THR A 118 9.31 -5.15 -21.16
CA THR A 118 8.64 -5.58 -22.39
C THR A 118 7.82 -6.81 -22.03
N ILE A 119 6.51 -6.66 -22.07
CA ILE A 119 5.53 -7.60 -21.51
C ILE A 119 4.71 -8.16 -22.70
N PRO A 120 4.72 -9.48 -22.94
CA PRO A 120 3.87 -10.09 -23.94
C PRO A 120 2.42 -10.10 -23.44
N TYR A 121 1.48 -9.95 -24.36
CA TYR A 121 0.06 -10.09 -24.12
C TYR A 121 -0.62 -10.78 -25.31
N GLU A 122 -1.76 -11.39 -25.06
CA GLU A 122 -2.58 -12.06 -26.04
C GLU A 122 -3.81 -11.23 -26.42
N ALA A 123 -4.38 -11.50 -27.59
CA ALA A 123 -5.63 -10.88 -28.00
C ALA A 123 -6.76 -11.11 -26.99
N GLY A 124 -7.45 -10.05 -26.62
CA GLY A 124 -8.51 -10.08 -25.63
C GLY A 124 -8.04 -9.85 -24.19
N ASN A 125 -6.73 -9.66 -23.94
CA ASN A 125 -6.29 -9.20 -22.62
C ASN A 125 -6.68 -7.74 -22.40
N GLU A 126 -7.14 -7.45 -21.21
CA GLU A 126 -7.63 -6.11 -20.81
C GLU A 126 -6.78 -5.49 -19.69
N LYS A 127 -5.99 -6.32 -18.95
CA LYS A 127 -5.31 -5.85 -17.76
C LYS A 127 -3.89 -6.42 -17.63
N ILE A 128 -2.93 -5.53 -17.37
CA ILE A 128 -1.56 -5.85 -16.99
C ILE A 128 -1.29 -5.21 -15.63
N GLU A 129 -0.73 -5.99 -14.69
CA GLU A 129 -0.37 -5.55 -13.35
C GLU A 129 1.14 -5.67 -13.16
N ILE A 130 1.77 -4.60 -12.72
CA ILE A 130 3.19 -4.56 -12.39
C ILE A 130 3.32 -4.34 -10.90
N VAL A 131 3.88 -5.32 -10.20
CA VAL A 131 4.05 -5.30 -8.74
C VAL A 131 5.48 -4.88 -8.42
N GLY A 132 5.62 -3.93 -7.52
CA GLY A 132 6.90 -3.43 -7.02
C GLY A 132 7.01 -3.54 -5.51
N SER A 133 8.03 -2.94 -4.94
CA SER A 133 8.20 -2.85 -3.48
C SER A 133 7.38 -1.74 -2.84
N HIS A 134 7.04 -0.72 -3.62
CA HIS A 134 6.24 0.41 -3.19
C HIS A 134 5.63 1.13 -4.40
N VAL A 135 4.35 1.49 -4.26
CA VAL A 135 3.64 2.33 -5.25
C VAL A 135 3.13 3.58 -4.55
N VAL A 136 3.41 4.74 -5.14
CA VAL A 136 2.93 6.02 -4.62
C VAL A 136 1.44 6.14 -4.88
N PRO A 137 0.61 6.35 -3.83
CA PRO A 137 -0.83 6.39 -4.00
C PRO A 137 -1.26 7.60 -4.86
N GLU A 138 -2.15 7.33 -5.78
CA GLU A 138 -2.90 8.35 -6.50
C GLU A 138 -3.92 8.97 -5.55
N PHE A 139 -3.66 10.17 -5.04
CA PHE A 139 -4.68 10.94 -4.33
C PHE A 139 -5.66 11.52 -5.34
N GLY A 140 -6.59 10.71 -5.77
CA GLY A 140 -7.57 11.09 -6.78
C GLY A 140 -8.30 12.38 -6.43
N THR A 141 -8.73 13.08 -7.47
CA THR A 141 -9.53 14.33 -7.45
C THR A 141 -10.66 14.32 -6.40
N ILE A 142 -11.17 13.14 -6.06
CA ILE A 142 -12.21 12.93 -5.05
C ILE A 142 -11.73 13.29 -3.64
N ALA A 143 -10.51 12.92 -3.25
CA ALA A 143 -9.95 13.26 -1.94
C ALA A 143 -9.75 14.77 -1.79
N MET A 144 -9.28 15.44 -2.84
CA MET A 144 -9.13 16.89 -2.90
C MET A 144 -10.48 17.60 -2.80
N ILE A 145 -11.52 17.10 -3.48
CA ILE A 145 -12.88 17.66 -3.41
C ILE A 145 -13.45 17.49 -2.00
N ILE A 146 -13.30 16.30 -1.39
CA ILE A 146 -13.77 16.05 -0.04
C ILE A 146 -13.08 16.98 0.96
N LEU A 147 -11.77 17.17 0.85
CA LEU A 147 -10.99 18.07 1.70
C LEU A 147 -11.45 19.54 1.49
N ALA A 148 -11.62 19.99 0.26
CA ALA A 148 -12.09 21.32 -0.05
C ALA A 148 -13.48 21.56 0.54
N VAL A 149 -14.42 20.63 0.39
CA VAL A 149 -15.77 20.71 0.96
C VAL A 149 -15.72 20.73 2.49
N ALA A 150 -14.86 19.93 3.10
CA ALA A 150 -14.68 19.91 4.57
C ALA A 150 -14.20 21.27 5.08
N ILE A 151 -13.18 21.88 4.44
CA ILE A 151 -12.64 23.19 4.82
C ILE A 151 -13.70 24.28 4.66
N VAL A 152 -14.42 24.33 3.54
CA VAL A 152 -15.50 25.28 3.30
C VAL A 152 -16.60 25.12 4.34
N SER A 153 -16.97 23.88 4.71
CA SER A 153 -17.97 23.60 5.72
C SER A 153 -17.57 24.13 7.10
N ILE A 154 -16.31 23.92 7.50
CA ILE A 154 -15.77 24.43 8.77
C ILE A 154 -15.81 25.97 8.79
N ILE A 155 -15.39 26.63 7.71
CA ILE A 155 -15.41 28.09 7.60
C ILE A 155 -16.86 28.62 7.69
N ALA A 156 -17.80 28.00 7.00
CA ALA A 156 -19.22 28.39 7.01
C ALA A 156 -19.83 28.25 8.42
N ILE A 157 -19.56 27.16 9.13
CA ILE A 157 -20.03 26.92 10.50
C ILE A 157 -19.40 27.95 11.45
N THR A 158 -18.10 28.18 11.36
CA THR A 158 -17.36 29.11 12.23
C THR A 158 -17.83 30.56 12.02
N SER A 159 -18.12 30.96 10.80
CA SER A 159 -18.61 32.31 10.50
C SER A 159 -20.01 32.54 11.06
N LYS A 160 -20.87 31.50 11.01
CA LYS A 160 -22.23 31.57 11.56
C LYS A 160 -22.27 31.64 13.09
N THR A 161 -21.38 30.90 13.76
CA THR A 161 -21.29 30.93 15.25
C THR A 161 -20.71 32.23 15.80
N ARG A 162 -19.81 32.90 15.07
CA ARG A 162 -19.31 34.24 15.47
C ARG A 162 -20.41 35.32 15.47
N SER A 163 -21.40 35.17 14.59
CA SER A 163 -22.50 36.13 14.46
C SER A 163 -23.48 36.07 15.63
N THR A 164 -23.51 34.97 16.40
CA THR A 164 -24.44 34.80 17.53
C THR A 164 -23.86 35.18 18.89
N LEU A 165 -22.57 35.49 18.98
CA LEU A 165 -21.86 35.78 20.24
C LEU A 165 -21.64 37.29 20.51
N ILE A 166 -22.21 38.19 19.71
CA ILE A 166 -22.18 39.63 20.02
C ILE A 166 -23.46 39.97 20.76
N PRO A 167 -23.43 40.20 22.09
CA PRO A 167 -24.59 40.70 22.83
C PRO A 167 -24.82 42.13 22.34
N LYS A 168 -26.08 42.42 21.93
CA LYS A 168 -26.51 43.79 21.74
C LYS A 168 -26.55 44.47 23.12
N LEU A 169 -25.66 45.40 23.37
CA LEU A 169 -25.72 46.39 24.42
C LEU A 169 -26.78 47.41 24.11
#